data_54fe3330cf62b434b0433dcd836abaf8
#
_entry.id   54fe3330cf62b434b0433dcd836abaf8
#
_cell.length_a   1.000
_cell.length_b   1.000
_cell.length_c   1.000
_cell.angle_alpha   90.00
_cell.angle_beta   90.00
_cell.angle_gamma   90.00
#
_symmetry.space_group_name_H-M   'P 1'
#
loop_
_entity.id
_entity.type
_entity.pdbx_description
1 polymer ?
#
loop_
_entity_poly.entity_id
_entity_poly.type
_entity_poly.pdbx_seq_one_letter_code
_entity_poly.pdbx_strand_id
1 'polypeptide(L)'
;MDYMKVPEEDKERKEKEFFDSLNLSLSEKNFDDREPLVKRKEFNSQRNKLLKQLLKERGAECQLKLFDQCEGSLVLDHMIPLSSNALNKHIHNIGAERGKKVVTKSFGSNNPENLLIACTKCNDHKKHRFVRKNSEGKFEFQVYEQ
;
A
#
# COMPACT_ATOMS: atom_id res chain seq x y z
N MET A 1 0.99 16.27 -19.14
CA MET A 1 0.09 17.08 -18.30
C MET A 1 0.75 17.32 -16.96
N ASP A 2 0.74 18.56 -16.49
CA ASP A 2 1.30 18.91 -15.20
C ASP A 2 0.29 18.53 -14.09
N TYR A 3 0.65 17.58 -13.24
CA TYR A 3 -0.18 17.11 -12.14
C TYR A 3 -0.66 18.24 -11.22
N MET A 4 0.19 19.23 -10.97
CA MET A 4 -0.14 20.34 -10.08
C MET A 4 -1.19 21.28 -10.64
N LYS A 5 -1.40 21.26 -11.97
CA LYS A 5 -2.40 22.09 -12.65
C LYS A 5 -3.74 21.36 -12.85
N VAL A 6 -3.80 20.07 -12.57
CA VAL A 6 -5.06 19.32 -12.67
C VAL A 6 -5.95 19.70 -11.49
N PRO A 7 -7.23 20.04 -11.72
CA PRO A 7 -8.14 20.32 -10.60
C PRO A 7 -8.24 19.16 -9.62
N GLU A 8 -8.33 19.48 -8.34
CA GLU A 8 -8.36 18.48 -7.26
C GLU A 8 -9.52 17.50 -7.44
N GLU A 9 -10.69 17.98 -7.84
CA GLU A 9 -11.87 17.16 -8.11
C GLU A 9 -11.65 16.14 -9.22
N ASP A 10 -10.85 16.47 -10.25
CA ASP A 10 -10.50 15.53 -11.32
C ASP A 10 -9.51 14.47 -10.82
N LYS A 11 -8.59 14.85 -9.94
CA LYS A 11 -7.68 13.89 -9.30
C LYS A 11 -8.45 12.89 -8.46
N GLU A 12 -9.37 13.36 -7.63
CA GLU A 12 -10.18 12.52 -6.76
C GLU A 12 -11.06 11.56 -7.55
N ARG A 13 -11.65 12.04 -8.64
CA ARG A 13 -12.48 11.22 -9.53
C ARG A 13 -11.65 10.08 -10.14
N LYS A 14 -10.47 10.37 -10.66
CA LYS A 14 -9.60 9.35 -11.26
C LYS A 14 -9.15 8.31 -10.23
N GLU A 15 -8.82 8.76 -9.02
CA GLU A 15 -8.44 7.88 -7.92
C GLU A 15 -9.59 6.95 -7.54
N LYS A 16 -10.77 7.50 -7.40
CA LYS A 16 -11.97 6.71 -7.08
C LYS A 16 -12.28 5.69 -8.18
N GLU A 17 -12.27 6.11 -9.44
CA GLU A 17 -12.50 5.23 -10.58
C GLU A 17 -11.47 4.09 -10.62
N PHE A 18 -10.20 4.39 -10.36
CA PHE A 18 -9.15 3.38 -10.33
C PHE A 18 -9.41 2.33 -9.25
N PHE A 19 -9.63 2.77 -8.00
CA PHE A 19 -9.83 1.83 -6.90
C PHE A 19 -11.14 1.05 -7.04
N ASP A 20 -12.20 1.69 -7.51
CA ASP A 20 -13.47 1.02 -7.78
C ASP A 20 -13.32 -0.06 -8.86
N SER A 21 -12.49 0.21 -9.89
CA SER A 21 -12.27 -0.74 -11.00
C SER A 21 -11.58 -2.02 -10.57
N LEU A 22 -10.85 -2.00 -9.45
CA LEU A 22 -10.15 -3.18 -8.95
C LEU A 22 -11.09 -4.22 -8.34
N ASN A 23 -12.31 -3.84 -8.06
CA ASN A 23 -13.33 -4.73 -7.47
C ASN A 23 -12.81 -5.45 -6.23
N LEU A 24 -12.13 -4.71 -5.35
CA LEU A 24 -11.50 -5.23 -4.14
C LEU A 24 -12.39 -4.96 -2.93
N SER A 25 -12.23 -5.80 -1.90
CA SER A 25 -12.87 -5.59 -0.60
C SER A 25 -12.14 -4.52 0.22
N LEU A 26 -11.85 -3.37 -0.40
CA LEU A 26 -11.24 -2.26 0.29
C LEU A 26 -12.31 -1.42 0.97
N SER A 27 -12.02 -0.96 2.17
CA SER A 27 -12.87 -0.02 2.91
C SER A 27 -12.15 1.31 3.06
N GLU A 28 -12.86 2.31 3.55
CA GLU A 28 -12.26 3.62 3.86
C GLU A 28 -11.10 3.51 4.85
N LYS A 29 -11.06 2.44 5.67
CA LYS A 29 -9.99 2.20 6.65
C LYS A 29 -8.64 1.87 6.01
N ASN A 30 -8.64 1.45 4.75
CA ASN A 30 -7.40 1.20 4.02
C ASN A 30 -6.71 2.48 3.57
N PHE A 31 -7.42 3.61 3.62
CA PHE A 31 -6.98 4.87 3.05
C PHE A 31 -6.72 5.93 4.11
N ASP A 32 -5.66 6.70 3.93
CA ASP A 32 -5.31 7.86 4.75
C ASP A 32 -4.48 8.79 3.86
N ASP A 33 -4.99 9.98 3.59
CA ASP A 33 -4.35 10.93 2.67
C ASP A 33 -3.39 11.91 3.36
N ARG A 34 -3.09 11.69 4.65
CA ARG A 34 -2.06 12.47 5.34
C ARG A 34 -0.69 12.23 4.69
N GLU A 35 0.25 13.13 4.94
CA GLU A 35 1.60 13.03 4.40
C GLU A 35 2.31 11.74 4.84
N PRO A 36 3.11 11.12 3.94
CA PRO A 36 3.78 9.85 4.26
C PRO A 36 4.68 9.93 5.48
N LEU A 37 5.36 11.05 5.70
CA LEU A 37 6.24 11.20 6.86
C LEU A 37 5.48 11.17 8.19
N VAL A 38 4.30 11.80 8.24
CA VAL A 38 3.44 11.79 9.42
C VAL A 38 3.00 10.35 9.73
N LYS A 39 2.51 9.67 8.71
CA LYS A 39 2.05 8.28 8.84
C LYS A 39 3.19 7.34 9.23
N ARG A 40 4.38 7.53 8.68
CA ARG A 40 5.54 6.71 8.99
C ARG A 40 5.99 6.87 10.43
N LYS A 41 6.01 8.09 10.95
CA LYS A 41 6.32 8.34 12.35
C LYS A 41 5.31 7.67 13.28
N GLU A 42 4.04 7.80 12.97
CA GLU A 42 2.96 7.15 13.70
C GLU A 42 3.13 5.64 13.69
N PHE A 43 3.36 5.06 12.52
CA PHE A 43 3.58 3.62 12.36
C PHE A 43 4.79 3.14 13.17
N ASN A 44 5.92 3.83 13.06
CA ASN A 44 7.13 3.45 13.78
C ASN A 44 6.95 3.48 15.30
N SER A 45 6.15 4.39 15.83
CA SER A 45 5.88 4.47 17.26
C SER A 45 4.95 3.35 17.75
N GLN A 46 4.14 2.78 16.88
CA GLN A 46 3.14 1.76 17.22
C GLN A 46 3.45 0.38 16.66
N ARG A 47 4.46 0.27 15.82
CA ARG A 47 4.74 -0.95 15.03
C ARG A 47 4.84 -2.20 15.89
N ASN A 48 5.62 -2.16 16.97
CA ASN A 48 5.83 -3.34 17.81
C ASN A 48 4.55 -3.77 18.53
N LYS A 49 3.79 -2.80 19.01
CA LYS A 49 2.51 -3.06 19.68
C LYS A 49 1.49 -3.65 18.70
N LEU A 50 1.39 -3.07 17.50
CA LEU A 50 0.49 -3.55 16.46
C LEU A 50 0.89 -4.96 16.01
N LEU A 51 2.18 -5.22 15.84
CA LEU A 51 2.64 -6.54 15.44
C LEU A 51 2.25 -7.61 16.46
N LYS A 52 2.48 -7.35 17.75
CA LYS A 52 2.08 -8.27 18.81
C LYS A 52 0.58 -8.55 18.78
N GLN A 53 -0.21 -7.48 18.63
CA GLN A 53 -1.66 -7.59 18.58
C GLN A 53 -2.12 -8.44 17.38
N LEU A 54 -1.59 -8.18 16.21
CA LEU A 54 -2.00 -8.87 14.99
C LEU A 54 -1.51 -10.33 14.96
N LEU A 55 -0.31 -10.61 15.50
CA LEU A 55 0.17 -11.98 15.65
C LEU A 55 -0.78 -12.78 16.54
N LYS A 56 -1.28 -12.17 17.61
CA LYS A 56 -2.23 -12.82 18.52
C LYS A 56 -3.59 -13.06 17.86
N GLU A 57 -4.08 -12.09 17.09
CA GLU A 57 -5.39 -12.15 16.44
C GLU A 57 -5.40 -13.06 15.19
N ARG A 58 -4.33 -13.04 14.41
CA ARG A 58 -4.27 -13.68 13.09
C ARG A 58 -3.39 -14.93 13.04
N GLY A 59 -2.56 -15.15 14.07
CA GLY A 59 -1.58 -16.22 14.10
C GLY A 59 -0.20 -15.75 13.60
N ALA A 60 0.83 -16.47 14.01
CA ALA A 60 2.23 -16.13 13.71
C ALA A 60 2.66 -16.74 12.36
N GLU A 61 2.00 -16.34 11.30
CA GLU A 61 2.28 -16.81 9.94
C GLU A 61 2.37 -15.63 8.97
N CYS A 62 3.24 -15.76 7.97
CA CYS A 62 3.30 -14.82 6.86
C CYS A 62 1.99 -14.86 6.05
N GLN A 63 1.30 -13.74 5.96
CA GLN A 63 0.05 -13.65 5.21
C GLN A 63 0.27 -13.46 3.71
N LEU A 64 1.41 -12.88 3.31
CA LEU A 64 1.72 -12.65 1.90
C LEU A 64 2.00 -13.94 1.15
N LYS A 65 2.82 -14.82 1.72
CA LYS A 65 3.15 -16.13 1.14
C LYS A 65 3.50 -16.06 -0.35
N LEU A 66 4.37 -15.12 -0.70
CA LEU A 66 4.80 -14.92 -2.09
C LEU A 66 5.76 -16.01 -2.57
N PHE A 67 6.34 -16.77 -1.65
CA PHE A 67 7.26 -17.85 -1.92
C PHE A 67 6.77 -19.15 -1.27
N ASP A 68 7.20 -20.30 -1.78
CA ASP A 68 6.87 -21.60 -1.21
C ASP A 68 7.40 -21.74 0.22
N GLN A 69 8.56 -21.11 0.50
CA GLN A 69 9.14 -21.09 1.83
C GLN A 69 9.36 -19.64 2.25
N CYS A 70 8.71 -19.27 3.34
CA CYS A 70 8.93 -17.98 3.97
C CYS A 70 10.17 -18.04 4.85
N GLU A 71 10.93 -16.95 4.90
CA GLU A 71 12.18 -16.86 5.67
C GLU A 71 12.24 -15.55 6.42
N GLY A 72 12.90 -15.60 7.59
CA GLY A 72 13.16 -14.44 8.41
C GLY A 72 12.06 -14.14 9.41
N SER A 73 12.20 -13.04 10.12
CA SER A 73 11.26 -12.61 11.15
C SER A 73 9.96 -12.12 10.53
N LEU A 74 8.88 -12.18 11.31
CA LEU A 74 7.61 -11.62 10.90
C LEU A 74 7.58 -10.12 11.20
N VAL A 75 7.15 -9.35 10.23
CA VAL A 75 7.02 -7.90 10.31
C VAL A 75 5.66 -7.46 9.79
N LEU A 76 5.30 -6.20 10.00
CA LEU A 76 4.09 -5.64 9.40
C LEU A 76 4.41 -4.95 8.09
N ASP A 77 3.53 -5.12 7.13
CA ASP A 77 3.61 -4.48 5.82
C ASP A 77 2.26 -3.86 5.47
N HIS A 78 2.26 -2.88 4.61
CA HIS A 78 1.05 -2.18 4.17
C HIS A 78 0.56 -2.77 2.85
N MET A 79 -0.73 -3.08 2.76
CA MET A 79 -1.36 -3.49 1.48
C MET A 79 -1.26 -2.37 0.47
N ILE A 80 -1.83 -1.21 0.82
CA ILE A 80 -1.64 0.02 0.06
C ILE A 80 -0.46 0.72 0.73
N PRO A 81 0.68 0.86 0.03
CA PRO A 81 1.90 1.36 0.68
C PRO A 81 1.78 2.82 1.10
N LEU A 82 2.53 3.21 2.13
CA LEU A 82 2.63 4.61 2.53
C LEU A 82 3.31 5.44 1.46
N SER A 83 4.28 4.87 0.75
CA SER A 83 4.87 5.51 -0.41
C SER A 83 4.06 5.11 -1.65
N SER A 84 3.29 6.03 -2.17
CA SER A 84 2.34 5.77 -3.26
C SER A 84 2.80 6.32 -4.61
N ASN A 85 4.11 6.47 -4.82
CA ASN A 85 4.65 7.04 -6.06
C ASN A 85 4.24 6.25 -7.30
N ALA A 86 4.35 4.91 -7.24
CA ALA A 86 3.98 4.06 -8.37
C ALA A 86 2.48 4.12 -8.66
N LEU A 87 1.65 4.16 -7.62
CA LEU A 87 0.20 4.31 -7.77
C LEU A 87 -0.17 5.63 -8.44
N ASN A 88 0.41 6.74 -7.95
CA ASN A 88 0.15 8.06 -8.52
C ASN A 88 0.57 8.14 -9.98
N LYS A 89 1.73 7.57 -10.29
CA LYS A 89 2.25 7.55 -11.66
C LYS A 89 1.28 6.81 -12.59
N HIS A 90 0.75 5.72 -12.14
CA HIS A 90 -0.22 4.93 -12.93
C HIS A 90 -1.56 5.65 -13.06
N ILE A 91 -2.15 6.11 -11.94
CA ILE A 91 -3.48 6.73 -11.94
C ILE A 91 -3.52 8.03 -12.73
N HIS A 92 -2.51 8.88 -12.54
CA HIS A 92 -2.48 10.23 -13.09
C HIS A 92 -1.54 10.38 -14.29
N ASN A 93 -0.92 9.29 -14.72
CA ASN A 93 0.03 9.28 -15.84
C ASN A 93 1.12 10.33 -15.67
N ILE A 94 1.68 10.43 -14.47
CA ILE A 94 2.75 11.35 -14.14
C ILE A 94 4.06 10.60 -13.97
N GLY A 95 5.17 11.26 -14.27
CA GLY A 95 6.50 10.73 -14.08
C GLY A 95 7.43 11.74 -13.43
N ALA A 96 8.60 11.28 -13.02
CA ALA A 96 9.67 12.18 -12.58
C ALA A 96 10.28 12.82 -13.82
N GLU A 97 9.69 13.91 -14.29
CA GLU A 97 10.24 14.63 -15.41
C GLU A 97 11.57 15.26 -15.01
N ARG A 98 12.62 14.97 -15.79
CA ARG A 98 13.96 15.56 -15.60
C ARG A 98 14.52 15.39 -14.18
N GLY A 99 14.22 14.26 -13.52
CA GLY A 99 14.75 13.99 -12.18
C GLY A 99 14.10 14.76 -11.05
N LYS A 100 13.05 15.53 -11.31
CA LYS A 100 12.31 16.25 -10.27
C LYS A 100 11.23 15.35 -9.70
N LYS A 101 11.13 15.30 -8.37
CA LYS A 101 10.03 14.62 -7.71
C LYS A 101 8.77 15.45 -7.89
N VAL A 102 7.71 14.80 -8.36
CA VAL A 102 6.39 15.40 -8.41
C VAL A 102 5.71 15.16 -7.08
N VAL A 103 5.05 16.18 -6.53
CA VAL A 103 4.25 16.04 -5.31
C VAL A 103 3.10 15.08 -5.61
N THR A 104 3.03 13.97 -4.89
CA THR A 104 2.03 12.94 -5.09
C THR A 104 1.27 12.66 -3.80
N LYS A 105 0.07 12.13 -3.95
CA LYS A 105 -0.78 11.77 -2.84
C LYS A 105 -0.33 10.44 -2.24
N SER A 106 -0.34 10.34 -0.91
CA SER A 106 -0.12 9.08 -0.21
C SER A 106 -1.47 8.48 0.14
N PHE A 107 -1.72 7.22 -0.24
CA PHE A 107 -3.03 6.60 -0.09
C PHE A 107 -3.14 5.67 1.12
N GLY A 108 -2.09 4.94 1.43
CA GLY A 108 -2.15 3.89 2.44
C GLY A 108 -2.32 4.38 3.87
N SER A 109 -3.09 3.64 4.66
CA SER A 109 -3.29 3.94 6.10
C SER A 109 -2.47 3.00 6.99
N ASN A 110 -2.37 3.36 8.26
CA ASN A 110 -1.81 2.50 9.31
C ASN A 110 -2.89 1.69 10.02
N ASN A 111 -4.12 1.72 9.54
CA ASN A 111 -5.20 0.92 10.12
C ASN A 111 -4.87 -0.57 9.95
N PRO A 112 -5.16 -1.42 10.96
CA PRO A 112 -4.93 -2.87 10.85
C PRO A 112 -5.53 -3.51 9.60
N GLU A 113 -6.62 -2.99 9.06
CA GLU A 113 -7.21 -3.48 7.80
C GLU A 113 -6.30 -3.28 6.60
N ASN A 114 -5.35 -2.36 6.68
CA ASN A 114 -4.34 -2.13 5.64
C ASN A 114 -3.00 -2.78 5.98
N LEU A 115 -2.91 -3.53 7.07
CA LEU A 115 -1.65 -4.13 7.51
C LEU A 115 -1.68 -5.65 7.35
N LEU A 116 -0.55 -6.19 6.95
CA LEU A 116 -0.33 -7.62 6.77
C LEU A 116 0.87 -8.05 7.60
N ILE A 117 0.79 -9.27 8.15
CA ILE A 117 1.95 -9.93 8.72
C ILE A 117 2.71 -10.57 7.56
N ALA A 118 3.99 -10.25 7.42
CA ALA A 118 4.83 -10.77 6.35
C ALA A 118 6.18 -11.19 6.89
N CYS A 119 6.75 -12.26 6.34
CA CYS A 119 8.14 -12.59 6.63
C CYS A 119 9.07 -11.58 5.93
N THR A 120 10.29 -11.43 6.42
CA THR A 120 11.23 -10.46 5.84
C THR A 120 11.52 -10.75 4.38
N LYS A 121 11.56 -12.01 3.98
CA LYS A 121 11.75 -12.39 2.57
C LYS A 121 10.63 -11.84 1.67
N CYS A 122 9.37 -12.03 2.04
CA CYS A 122 8.21 -11.53 1.30
C CYS A 122 8.17 -10.00 1.34
N ASN A 123 8.43 -9.40 2.49
CA ASN A 123 8.44 -7.95 2.66
C ASN A 123 9.50 -7.29 1.78
N ASP A 124 10.71 -7.84 1.74
CA ASP A 124 11.80 -7.32 0.92
C ASP A 124 11.48 -7.43 -0.57
N HIS A 125 10.82 -8.51 -0.97
CA HIS A 125 10.40 -8.70 -2.35
C HIS A 125 9.26 -7.75 -2.74
N LYS A 126 8.30 -7.56 -1.85
CA LYS A 126 7.15 -6.68 -2.09
C LYS A 126 7.55 -5.20 -2.22
N LYS A 127 8.43 -4.72 -1.33
CA LYS A 127 8.83 -3.30 -1.26
C LYS A 127 7.60 -2.40 -1.14
N HIS A 128 7.46 -1.40 -2.01
CA HIS A 128 6.35 -0.43 -1.99
C HIS A 128 5.25 -0.76 -3.00
N ARG A 129 5.15 -2.03 -3.42
CA ARG A 129 4.13 -2.42 -4.39
C ARG A 129 2.79 -2.64 -3.69
N PHE A 130 1.73 -2.31 -4.40
CA PHE A 130 0.37 -2.58 -3.95
C PHE A 130 0.08 -4.07 -4.09
N VAL A 131 -0.44 -4.69 -3.03
CA VAL A 131 -0.90 -6.08 -3.10
C VAL A 131 -2.41 -6.13 -2.86
N ARG A 132 -3.05 -7.06 -3.52
CA ARG A 132 -4.47 -7.31 -3.37
C ARG A 132 -4.72 -8.78 -3.09
N LYS A 133 -5.87 -9.07 -2.50
CA LYS A 133 -6.32 -10.43 -2.28
C LYS A 133 -7.13 -10.87 -3.51
N ASN A 134 -6.78 -12.00 -4.10
CA ASN A 134 -7.51 -12.53 -5.24
C ASN A 134 -8.74 -13.33 -4.79
N SER A 135 -9.51 -13.88 -5.76
CA SER A 135 -10.72 -14.64 -5.47
C SER A 135 -10.47 -15.92 -4.67
N GLU A 136 -9.25 -16.45 -4.70
CA GLU A 136 -8.84 -17.63 -3.94
C GLU A 136 -8.35 -17.28 -2.53
N GLY A 137 -8.36 -16.01 -2.16
CA GLY A 137 -7.87 -15.55 -0.87
C GLY A 137 -6.37 -15.40 -0.76
N LYS A 138 -5.66 -15.48 -1.88
CA LYS A 138 -4.20 -15.32 -1.92
C LYS A 138 -3.85 -13.89 -2.29
N PHE A 139 -2.71 -13.41 -1.79
CA PHE A 139 -2.22 -12.08 -2.12
C PHE A 139 -1.38 -12.12 -3.38
N GLU A 140 -1.57 -11.12 -4.23
CA GLU A 140 -0.81 -10.95 -5.46
C GLU A 140 -0.56 -9.47 -5.70
N PHE A 141 0.45 -9.16 -6.49
CA PHE A 141 0.73 -7.78 -6.85
C PHE A 141 -0.30 -7.24 -7.81
N GLN A 142 -0.73 -5.99 -7.57
CA GLN A 142 -1.54 -5.28 -8.55
C GLN A 142 -0.63 -4.89 -9.71
N VAL A 143 -0.93 -5.42 -10.89
CA VAL A 143 -0.21 -5.07 -12.11
C VAL A 143 -0.73 -3.74 -12.62
N TYR A 144 0.18 -2.83 -12.92
CA TYR A 144 -0.15 -1.56 -13.54
C TYR A 144 0.08 -1.70 -15.04
N GLU A 145 -0.99 -1.77 -15.80
CA GLU A 145 -0.89 -1.78 -17.25
C GLU A 145 -0.44 -0.40 -17.73
N GLN A 146 0.47 -0.40 -18.64
CA GLN A 146 0.97 0.85 -19.24
C GLN A 146 0.25 1.12 -20.56
#